data_a75698f1f44380b20e8cafcbff808fcc
#
_entry.id   a75698f1f44380b20e8cafcbff808fcc
#
_cell.length_a   1.000
_cell.length_b   1.000
_cell.length_c   1.000
_cell.angle_alpha   90.00
_cell.angle_beta   90.00
_cell.angle_gamma   90.00
#
_symmetry.space_group_name_H-M   'P 1'
#
loop_
_entity.id
_entity.type
_entity.pdbx_description
1 polymer ?
#
loop_
_entity_poly.entity_id
_entity_poly.type
_entity_poly.pdbx_seq_one_letter_code
_entity_poly.pdbx_strand_id
1 'polypeptide(L)'
;MKRVRPLIFAAVSIAVFLSITVPKPLLAQVVPNQPAGVDDQQLRNFAKVYVQVEKIRETYEPRAKAAAGPDEGKQIQQEAQSKFKEALTKEGLSEESFTQIFDIARADEGVRKKVLQMISEERSKS
;
A
#
# COMPACT_ATOMS: atom_id res chain seq x y z
N MET A 1 -4.83 -27.04 31.76
CA MET A 1 -5.70 -26.53 30.67
C MET A 1 -5.34 -25.08 30.40
N LYS A 2 -4.50 -24.84 29.43
CA LYS A 2 -4.16 -23.49 29.01
C LYS A 2 -5.15 -23.05 27.95
N ARG A 3 -6.02 -22.10 28.28
CA ARG A 3 -6.91 -21.44 27.32
C ARG A 3 -6.07 -20.54 26.44
N VAL A 4 -5.83 -20.95 25.22
CA VAL A 4 -5.27 -20.11 24.19
C VAL A 4 -6.36 -19.10 23.80
N ARG A 5 -6.22 -17.86 24.24
CA ARG A 5 -7.05 -16.76 23.76
C ARG A 5 -6.65 -16.48 22.32
N PRO A 6 -7.59 -16.50 21.38
CA PRO A 6 -7.29 -16.02 20.03
C PRO A 6 -7.01 -14.52 20.14
N LEU A 7 -5.78 -14.12 19.92
CA LEU A 7 -5.42 -12.75 19.68
C LEU A 7 -6.04 -12.36 18.33
N ILE A 8 -7.12 -11.64 18.42
CA ILE A 8 -7.74 -10.96 17.30
C ILE A 8 -6.73 -9.94 16.82
N PHE A 9 -6.06 -10.25 15.70
CA PHE A 9 -5.30 -9.26 14.97
C PHE A 9 -6.29 -8.24 14.42
N ALA A 10 -6.47 -7.18 15.17
CA ALA A 10 -7.12 -5.99 14.67
C ALA A 10 -6.35 -5.53 13.43
N ALA A 11 -7.05 -5.47 12.32
CA ALA A 11 -6.57 -4.81 11.12
C ALA A 11 -5.97 -3.46 11.52
N VAL A 12 -4.73 -3.24 11.10
CA VAL A 12 -4.09 -1.93 11.25
C VAL A 12 -4.85 -0.99 10.32
N SER A 13 -5.92 -0.43 10.85
CA SER A 13 -6.57 0.73 10.28
C SER A 13 -5.64 1.91 10.54
N ILE A 14 -4.83 2.26 9.56
CA ILE A 14 -4.15 3.55 9.53
C ILE A 14 -5.22 4.57 9.17
N ALA A 15 -5.98 4.99 10.17
CA ALA A 15 -6.84 6.16 10.08
C ALA A 15 -5.97 7.39 10.37
N VAL A 16 -5.36 7.95 9.36
CA VAL A 16 -4.83 9.30 9.45
C VAL A 16 -5.92 10.24 9.00
N PHE A 17 -6.70 10.73 9.94
CA PHE A 17 -7.56 11.89 9.74
C PHE A 17 -6.68 13.14 9.74
N LEU A 18 -6.41 13.69 8.59
CA LEU A 18 -6.04 15.09 8.47
C LEU A 18 -7.07 15.77 7.56
N SER A 19 -8.01 16.46 8.20
CA SER A 19 -8.90 17.39 7.51
C SER A 19 -8.08 18.60 7.07
N ILE A 20 -7.68 18.63 5.81
CA ILE A 20 -7.16 19.85 5.20
C ILE A 20 -8.20 20.30 4.17
N THR A 21 -8.90 21.37 4.54
CA THR A 21 -9.78 22.11 3.66
C THR A 21 -8.90 22.84 2.64
N VAL A 22 -8.82 22.32 1.41
CA VAL A 22 -8.13 22.99 0.31
C VAL A 22 -9.17 23.69 -0.56
N PRO A 23 -9.03 25.02 -0.83
CA PRO A 23 -9.91 25.70 -1.75
C PRO A 23 -9.70 25.22 -3.18
N LYS A 24 -10.80 24.95 -3.89
CA LYS A 24 -10.81 24.54 -5.29
C LYS A 24 -10.24 25.63 -6.20
N PRO A 25 -9.26 25.36 -7.07
CA PRO A 25 -9.11 26.14 -8.30
C PRO A 25 -10.02 25.57 -9.39
N LEU A 26 -10.85 26.40 -9.95
CA LEU A 26 -11.63 26.14 -11.16
C LEU A 26 -10.68 26.03 -12.37
N LEU A 27 -11.12 25.17 -13.32
CA LEU A 27 -10.59 24.95 -14.67
C LEU A 27 -9.49 23.89 -14.76
N ALA A 28 -9.91 22.63 -14.77
CA ALA A 28 -9.17 21.56 -15.41
C ALA A 28 -9.95 21.09 -16.64
N GLN A 29 -9.33 21.20 -17.81
CA GLN A 29 -9.84 20.59 -19.04
C GLN A 29 -9.94 19.10 -18.83
N VAL A 30 -11.14 18.55 -18.98
CA VAL A 30 -11.43 17.14 -18.90
C VAL A 30 -10.82 16.46 -20.12
N VAL A 31 -9.68 15.80 -19.92
CA VAL A 31 -9.22 14.74 -20.84
C VAL A 31 -9.97 13.48 -20.46
N PRO A 32 -10.82 12.94 -21.35
CA PRO A 32 -11.58 11.75 -21.00
C PRO A 32 -10.63 10.57 -20.79
N ASN A 33 -10.70 9.95 -19.62
CA ASN A 33 -10.06 8.70 -19.20
C ASN A 33 -8.76 8.75 -18.39
N GLN A 34 -8.37 9.89 -17.80
CA GLN A 34 -7.40 9.81 -16.69
C GLN A 34 -8.01 10.44 -15.44
N PRO A 35 -8.05 9.70 -14.31
CA PRO A 35 -8.39 10.34 -13.04
C PRO A 35 -7.36 11.43 -12.76
N ALA A 36 -7.87 12.62 -12.42
CA ALA A 36 -7.06 13.80 -12.20
C ALA A 36 -5.91 13.50 -11.22
N GLY A 37 -4.67 13.56 -11.69
CA GLY A 37 -3.48 13.58 -10.86
C GLY A 37 -2.63 12.31 -10.78
N VAL A 38 -2.94 11.24 -11.52
CA VAL A 38 -2.12 10.03 -11.53
C VAL A 38 -1.75 9.65 -12.96
N ASP A 39 -0.46 9.68 -13.28
CA ASP A 39 0.06 9.27 -14.58
C ASP A 39 0.44 7.78 -14.63
N ASP A 40 0.69 7.27 -15.83
CA ASP A 40 1.06 5.88 -16.05
C ASP A 40 2.37 5.48 -15.36
N GLN A 41 3.30 6.40 -15.20
CA GLN A 41 4.55 6.14 -14.50
C GLN A 41 4.32 5.95 -13.00
N GLN A 42 3.45 6.75 -12.42
CA GLN A 42 3.06 6.59 -11.02
C GLN A 42 2.33 5.27 -10.78
N LEU A 43 1.45 4.86 -11.71
CA LEU A 43 0.80 3.55 -11.64
C LEU A 43 1.79 2.39 -11.75
N ARG A 44 2.81 2.50 -12.61
CA ARG A 44 3.89 1.50 -12.69
C ARG A 44 4.71 1.44 -11.41
N ASN A 45 5.09 2.57 -10.86
CA ASN A 45 5.82 2.64 -9.59
C ASN A 45 4.99 2.05 -8.46
N PHE A 46 3.69 2.35 -8.42
CA PHE A 46 2.75 1.73 -7.49
C PHE A 46 2.73 0.21 -7.63
N ALA A 47 2.63 -0.33 -8.85
CA ALA A 47 2.61 -1.77 -9.09
C ALA A 47 3.89 -2.46 -8.59
N LYS A 48 5.05 -1.84 -8.81
CA LYS A 48 6.34 -2.35 -8.31
C LYS A 48 6.39 -2.36 -6.78
N VAL A 49 5.97 -1.27 -6.13
CA VAL A 49 5.88 -1.21 -4.66
C VAL A 49 4.88 -2.24 -4.14
N TYR A 50 3.73 -2.40 -4.81
CA TYR A 50 2.72 -3.36 -4.41
C TYR A 50 3.26 -4.80 -4.39
N VAL A 51 4.00 -5.22 -5.41
CA VAL A 51 4.65 -6.53 -5.47
C VAL A 51 5.69 -6.70 -4.35
N GLN A 52 6.44 -5.63 -4.02
CA GLN A 52 7.36 -5.66 -2.88
C GLN A 52 6.59 -5.80 -1.54
N VAL A 53 5.47 -5.12 -1.40
CA VAL A 53 4.61 -5.23 -0.21
C VAL A 53 4.08 -6.66 -0.03
N GLU A 54 3.69 -7.33 -1.11
CA GLU A 54 3.29 -8.74 -1.06
C GLU A 54 4.43 -9.63 -0.52
N LYS A 55 5.65 -9.45 -1.03
CA LYS A 55 6.85 -10.20 -0.56
C LYS A 55 7.19 -9.90 0.90
N ILE A 56 7.07 -8.65 1.30
CA ILE A 56 7.26 -8.24 2.70
C ILE A 56 6.22 -8.98 3.57
N ARG A 57 4.96 -8.96 3.17
CA ARG A 57 3.88 -9.63 3.89
C ARG A 57 4.12 -11.14 4.01
N GLU A 58 4.47 -11.80 2.92
CA GLU A 58 4.79 -13.23 2.90
C GLU A 58 5.96 -13.59 3.84
N THR A 59 6.95 -12.70 3.95
CA THR A 59 8.12 -12.89 4.80
C THR A 59 7.82 -12.65 6.28
N TYR A 60 7.11 -11.55 6.58
CA TYR A 60 6.95 -11.08 7.95
C TYR A 60 5.67 -11.59 8.64
N GLU A 61 4.63 -11.94 7.91
CA GLU A 61 3.39 -12.45 8.50
C GLU A 61 3.59 -13.77 9.27
N PRO A 62 4.32 -14.78 8.75
CA PRO A 62 4.63 -16.00 9.53
C PRO A 62 5.48 -15.70 10.76
N ARG A 63 6.45 -14.79 10.65
CA ARG A 63 7.30 -14.38 11.79
C ARG A 63 6.47 -13.69 12.87
N ALA A 64 5.56 -12.81 12.48
CA ALA A 64 4.66 -12.13 13.41
C ALA A 64 3.71 -13.10 14.13
N LYS A 65 3.22 -14.12 13.41
CA LYS A 65 2.38 -15.18 14.01
C LYS A 65 3.15 -16.08 14.98
N ALA A 66 4.45 -16.28 14.73
CA ALA A 66 5.33 -17.11 15.55
C ALA A 66 6.01 -16.34 16.69
N ALA A 67 5.84 -15.02 16.77
CA ALA A 67 6.45 -14.18 17.78
C ALA A 67 6.11 -14.65 19.21
N ALA A 68 7.13 -14.76 20.07
CA ALA A 68 7.00 -15.29 21.42
C ALA A 68 6.37 -14.28 22.42
N GLY A 69 6.31 -13.00 22.05
CA GLY A 69 5.74 -11.96 22.90
C GLY A 69 5.54 -10.63 22.19
N PRO A 70 4.96 -9.63 22.87
CA PRO A 70 4.62 -8.34 22.28
C PRO A 70 5.86 -7.56 21.81
N ASP A 71 7.00 -7.68 22.46
CA ASP A 71 8.23 -6.99 22.09
C ASP A 71 8.81 -7.51 20.78
N GLU A 72 8.84 -8.82 20.59
CA GLU A 72 9.26 -9.44 19.34
C GLU A 72 8.30 -9.09 18.20
N GLY A 73 7.00 -9.14 18.44
CA GLY A 73 5.99 -8.74 17.47
C GLY A 73 6.13 -7.28 17.03
N LYS A 74 6.45 -6.39 17.95
CA LYS A 74 6.72 -4.97 17.68
C LYS A 74 7.98 -4.78 16.82
N GLN A 75 9.03 -5.50 17.13
CA GLN A 75 10.27 -5.46 16.35
C GLN A 75 10.05 -5.93 14.91
N ILE A 76 9.34 -7.04 14.72
CA ILE A 76 8.96 -7.57 13.40
C ILE A 76 8.14 -6.55 12.61
N GLN A 77 7.19 -5.88 13.26
CA GLN A 77 6.40 -4.82 12.64
C GLN A 77 7.26 -3.63 12.20
N GLN A 78 8.22 -3.21 13.02
CA GLN A 78 9.15 -2.13 12.69
C GLN A 78 10.04 -2.50 11.50
N GLU A 79 10.53 -3.73 11.45
CA GLU A 79 11.31 -4.24 10.30
C GLU A 79 10.47 -4.21 9.01
N ALA A 80 9.22 -4.71 9.06
CA ALA A 80 8.32 -4.69 7.92
C ALA A 80 8.00 -3.26 7.43
N GLN A 81 7.79 -2.33 8.35
CA GLN A 81 7.60 -0.91 8.01
C GLN A 81 8.83 -0.30 7.37
N SER A 82 10.02 -0.62 7.87
CA SER A 82 11.28 -0.15 7.29
C SER A 82 11.44 -0.66 5.85
N LYS A 83 11.11 -1.92 5.61
CA LYS A 83 11.13 -2.50 4.26
C LYS A 83 10.10 -1.87 3.32
N PHE A 84 8.93 -1.54 3.81
CA PHE A 84 7.92 -0.81 3.04
C PHE A 84 8.42 0.59 2.63
N LYS A 85 8.99 1.35 3.56
CA LYS A 85 9.57 2.67 3.28
C LYS A 85 10.74 2.60 2.29
N GLU A 86 11.58 1.57 2.42
CA GLU A 86 12.66 1.30 1.48
C GLU A 86 12.13 1.03 0.06
N ALA A 87 11.07 0.22 -0.08
CA ALA A 87 10.42 -0.05 -1.35
C ALA A 87 9.82 1.22 -1.99
N LEU A 88 9.15 2.05 -1.20
CA LEU A 88 8.64 3.35 -1.66
C LEU A 88 9.74 4.26 -2.17
N THR A 89 10.81 4.42 -1.40
CA THR A 89 11.96 5.27 -1.75
C THR A 89 12.64 4.79 -3.02
N LYS A 90 12.80 3.48 -3.17
CA LYS A 90 13.41 2.87 -4.36
C LYS A 90 12.66 3.20 -5.65
N GLU A 91 11.35 3.22 -5.60
CA GLU A 91 10.49 3.52 -6.75
C GLU A 91 10.09 5.01 -6.83
N GLY A 92 10.61 5.86 -5.95
CA GLY A 92 10.32 7.29 -5.94
C GLY A 92 8.87 7.64 -5.62
N LEU A 93 8.21 6.83 -4.81
CA LEU A 93 6.82 7.01 -4.41
C LEU A 93 6.74 7.39 -2.94
N SER A 94 5.89 8.36 -2.57
CA SER A 94 5.61 8.67 -1.17
C SER A 94 4.51 7.75 -0.61
N GLU A 95 4.44 7.61 0.72
CA GLU A 95 3.33 6.89 1.38
C GLU A 95 1.98 7.50 1.02
N GLU A 96 1.91 8.81 0.93
CA GLU A 96 0.70 9.54 0.55
C GLU A 96 0.27 9.20 -0.88
N SER A 97 1.20 9.28 -1.85
CA SER A 97 0.93 8.92 -3.24
C SER A 97 0.53 7.46 -3.40
N PHE A 98 1.16 6.55 -2.65
CA PHE A 98 0.80 5.14 -2.65
C PHE A 98 -0.64 4.93 -2.16
N THR A 99 -1.01 5.56 -1.06
CA THR A 99 -2.36 5.49 -0.50
C THR A 99 -3.40 6.11 -1.45
N GLN A 100 -3.07 7.25 -2.05
CA GLN A 100 -3.94 7.92 -3.03
C GLN A 100 -4.22 7.04 -4.24
N ILE A 101 -3.20 6.42 -4.83
CA ILE A 101 -3.36 5.51 -5.97
C ILE A 101 -4.20 4.29 -5.57
N PHE A 102 -3.98 3.75 -4.38
CA PHE A 102 -4.76 2.64 -3.86
C PHE A 102 -6.25 2.99 -3.75
N ASP A 103 -6.57 4.16 -3.22
CA ASP A 103 -7.95 4.64 -3.09
C ASP A 103 -8.60 4.90 -4.45
N ILE A 104 -7.88 5.51 -5.39
CA ILE A 104 -8.35 5.73 -6.76
C ILE A 104 -8.63 4.38 -7.45
N ALA A 105 -7.75 3.41 -7.34
CA ALA A 105 -7.93 2.08 -7.93
C ALA A 105 -9.13 1.33 -7.32
N ARG A 106 -9.49 1.61 -6.07
CA ARG A 106 -10.70 1.07 -5.45
C ARG A 106 -11.98 1.71 -5.97
N ALA A 107 -11.93 3.00 -6.27
CA ALA A 107 -13.08 3.80 -6.69
C ALA A 107 -13.32 3.77 -8.21
N ASP A 108 -12.26 3.64 -9.00
CA ASP A 108 -12.30 3.67 -10.47
C ASP A 108 -11.94 2.30 -11.06
N GLU A 109 -12.86 1.71 -11.80
CA GLU A 109 -12.67 0.39 -12.42
C GLU A 109 -11.61 0.39 -13.52
N GLY A 110 -11.49 1.44 -14.30
CA GLY A 110 -10.50 1.58 -15.36
C GLY A 110 -9.09 1.62 -14.80
N VAL A 111 -8.86 2.42 -13.76
CA VAL A 111 -7.59 2.49 -13.04
C VAL A 111 -7.27 1.14 -12.39
N ARG A 112 -8.25 0.53 -11.75
CA ARG A 112 -8.08 -0.79 -11.13
C ARG A 112 -7.62 -1.85 -12.12
N LYS A 113 -8.26 -1.96 -13.29
CA LYS A 113 -7.87 -2.90 -14.35
C LYS A 113 -6.43 -2.65 -14.81
N LYS A 114 -6.06 -1.40 -15.00
CA LYS A 114 -4.71 -1.02 -15.43
C LYS A 114 -3.66 -1.34 -14.37
N VAL A 115 -3.94 -1.03 -13.11
CA VAL A 115 -3.07 -1.38 -11.98
C VAL A 115 -2.89 -2.89 -11.85
N LEU A 116 -3.97 -3.66 -11.93
CA LEU A 116 -3.91 -5.13 -11.84
C LEU A 116 -3.09 -5.75 -12.98
N GLN A 117 -3.21 -5.21 -14.20
CA GLN A 117 -2.37 -5.63 -15.31
C GLN A 117 -0.89 -5.35 -15.03
N MET A 118 -0.55 -4.13 -14.59
CA MET A 118 0.83 -3.76 -14.25
C MET A 118 1.39 -4.60 -13.12
N ILE A 119 0.61 -4.91 -12.10
CA ILE A 119 1.01 -5.82 -11.00
C ILE A 119 1.31 -7.22 -11.56
N SER A 120 0.47 -7.75 -12.44
CA SER A 120 0.69 -9.04 -13.08
C SER A 120 1.98 -9.06 -13.90
N GLU A 121 2.25 -8.00 -14.64
CA GLU A 121 3.50 -7.83 -15.40
C GLU A 121 4.74 -7.80 -14.48
N GLU A 122 4.66 -7.09 -13.36
CA GLU A 122 5.79 -7.02 -12.40
C GLU A 122 6.01 -8.36 -11.68
N ARG A 123 4.96 -9.09 -11.34
CA ARG A 123 5.08 -10.45 -10.76
C ARG A 123 5.79 -11.41 -11.72
N SER A 124 5.55 -11.29 -13.02
CA SER A 124 6.19 -12.16 -14.01
C SER A 124 7.69 -11.91 -14.21
N LYS A 125 8.19 -10.76 -13.76
CA LYS A 125 9.61 -10.38 -13.82
C LYS A 125 10.40 -10.73 -12.54
N SER A 126 9.71 -11.18 -11.49
CA SER A 126 10.27 -11.34 -10.12
C SER A 126 10.83 -12.72 -9.87
#